data_2ad42ecc084889fac36b506abd722328
#
_entry.id   2ad42ecc084889fac36b506abd722328
#
_cell.length_a   1.000
_cell.length_b   1.000
_cell.length_c   1.000
_cell.angle_alpha   90.00
_cell.angle_beta   90.00
_cell.angle_gamma   90.00
#
_symmetry.space_group_name_H-M   'P 1'
#
loop_
_entity.id
_entity.type
_entity.pdbx_description
1 polymer ?
#
loop_
_entity_poly.entity_id
_entity_poly.type
_entity_poly.pdbx_seq_one_letter_code
_entity_poly.pdbx_strand_id
1 'polypeptide(L)'
;MASTIDSIICLSSQKWDNDLWTNKQHIMDRLQNNYPVMHIDFGSEHFPAWFLENFKKRNLSSYFKFGIHQRKNNLYIGKTLSLPIISYLPINYSLQERWDFYFKIKQAKWFLTKYGVEHSIIWVYHPGFAPYLKEFTRSLIVYDCVDDYATFPEYNKNQKLKKWITDKEKQLCQYSDIIFTTSPYLFDIKHSEYPEKSYYV
;
A
#
# COMPACT_ATOMS: atom_id res chain seq x y z
N MET A 1 -24.79 -7.33 16.68
CA MET A 1 -24.24 -5.98 16.89
C MET A 1 -23.32 -5.72 15.73
N ALA A 2 -23.49 -4.61 15.00
CA ALA A 2 -22.54 -4.22 13.96
C ALA A 2 -21.20 -3.91 14.65
N SER A 3 -20.12 -4.58 14.26
CA SER A 3 -18.77 -4.26 14.74
C SER A 3 -18.44 -2.85 14.27
N THR A 4 -18.17 -1.95 15.20
CA THR A 4 -17.69 -0.61 14.86
C THR A 4 -16.27 -0.73 14.29
N ILE A 5 -16.01 -0.05 13.18
CA ILE A 5 -14.66 0.07 12.63
C ILE A 5 -13.85 0.98 13.54
N ASP A 6 -12.69 0.51 13.99
CA ASP A 6 -11.83 1.22 14.94
C ASP A 6 -10.70 1.99 14.25
N SER A 7 -10.23 1.53 13.09
CA SER A 7 -9.16 2.20 12.34
C SER A 7 -9.10 1.79 10.88
N ILE A 8 -8.31 2.54 10.09
CA ILE A 8 -8.07 2.28 8.67
C ILE A 8 -6.57 2.25 8.43
N ILE A 9 -6.09 1.21 7.75
CA ILE A 9 -4.72 1.12 7.26
C ILE A 9 -4.74 1.15 5.75
N CYS A 10 -4.14 2.17 5.17
CA CYS A 10 -3.98 2.33 3.74
C CYS A 10 -2.62 1.79 3.30
N LEU A 11 -2.62 0.70 2.56
CA LEU A 11 -1.44 0.15 1.88
C LEU A 11 -1.36 0.79 0.49
N SER A 12 -0.72 1.95 0.43
CA SER A 12 -0.70 2.83 -0.73
C SER A 12 0.27 2.37 -1.81
N SER A 13 0.01 2.78 -3.05
CA SER A 13 0.95 2.70 -4.18
C SER A 13 1.70 4.02 -4.40
N GLN A 14 1.52 5.01 -3.53
CA GLN A 14 2.15 6.33 -3.65
C GLN A 14 2.59 6.86 -2.28
N LYS A 15 3.54 7.82 -2.32
CA LYS A 15 3.95 8.58 -1.13
C LYS A 15 2.87 9.58 -0.74
N TRP A 16 2.72 9.81 0.57
CA TRP A 16 1.83 10.86 1.08
C TRP A 16 2.27 12.27 0.64
N ASP A 17 3.57 12.54 0.71
CA ASP A 17 4.17 13.85 0.45
C ASP A 17 4.40 14.11 -1.06
N ASN A 18 3.59 13.55 -1.96
CA ASN A 18 3.61 13.90 -3.37
C ASN A 18 3.01 15.30 -3.60
N ASP A 19 3.60 16.05 -4.54
CA ASP A 19 3.10 17.38 -4.92
C ASP A 19 1.69 17.33 -5.49
N LEU A 20 1.38 16.27 -6.24
CA LEU A 20 0.06 16.01 -6.79
C LEU A 20 -0.62 14.89 -6.00
N TRP A 21 -1.67 15.25 -5.27
CA TRP A 21 -2.53 14.28 -4.59
C TRP A 21 -3.46 13.57 -5.58
N THR A 22 -3.62 12.29 -5.35
CA THR A 22 -4.59 11.46 -6.05
C THR A 22 -5.75 11.10 -5.11
N ASN A 23 -6.71 10.31 -5.59
CA ASN A 23 -7.82 9.80 -4.77
C ASN A 23 -7.35 9.16 -3.45
N LYS A 24 -6.19 8.51 -3.43
CA LYS A 24 -5.63 7.83 -2.25
C LYS A 24 -5.46 8.78 -1.06
N GLN A 25 -4.75 9.89 -1.28
CA GLN A 25 -4.53 10.90 -0.24
C GLN A 25 -5.83 11.61 0.13
N HIS A 26 -6.67 11.96 -0.86
CA HIS A 26 -7.94 12.64 -0.63
C HIS A 26 -8.92 11.81 0.20
N ILE A 27 -9.02 10.50 -0.07
CA ILE A 27 -9.88 9.59 0.69
C ILE A 27 -9.36 9.48 2.12
N MET A 28 -8.08 9.20 2.32
CA MET A 28 -7.50 9.02 3.64
C MET A 28 -7.54 10.32 4.48
N ASP A 29 -7.35 11.49 3.84
CA ASP A 29 -7.44 12.79 4.53
C ASP A 29 -8.87 13.09 5.00
N ARG A 30 -9.90 12.60 4.32
CA ARG A 30 -11.30 12.72 4.77
C ARG A 30 -11.63 11.71 5.86
N LEU A 31 -11.21 10.48 5.72
CA LEU A 31 -11.50 9.41 6.66
C LEU A 31 -10.86 9.65 8.04
N GLN A 32 -9.70 10.30 8.10
CA GLN A 32 -9.03 10.65 9.35
C GLN A 32 -9.86 11.59 10.28
N ASN A 33 -10.88 12.24 9.75
CA ASN A 33 -11.76 13.06 10.58
C ASN A 33 -12.60 12.22 11.56
N ASN A 34 -12.86 10.96 11.21
CA ASN A 34 -13.73 10.06 11.98
C ASN A 34 -12.98 8.85 12.55
N TYR A 35 -11.84 8.46 11.94
CA TYR A 35 -11.11 7.24 12.28
C TYR A 35 -9.60 7.51 12.37
N PRO A 36 -8.88 6.82 13.25
CA PRO A 36 -7.43 6.72 13.13
C PRO A 36 -7.04 6.09 11.79
N VAL A 37 -6.26 6.81 10.99
CA VAL A 37 -5.80 6.38 9.66
C VAL A 37 -4.29 6.25 9.67
N MET A 38 -3.76 5.13 9.23
CA MET A 38 -2.36 4.96 8.91
C MET A 38 -2.18 4.78 7.41
N HIS A 39 -1.53 5.73 6.76
CA HIS A 39 -1.11 5.62 5.38
C HIS A 39 0.32 5.09 5.32
N ILE A 40 0.54 3.95 4.69
CA ILE A 40 1.85 3.35 4.50
C ILE A 40 2.33 3.69 3.10
N ASP A 41 3.38 4.50 3.02
CA ASP A 41 3.97 4.93 1.77
C ASP A 41 4.50 3.73 0.98
N PHE A 42 4.14 3.66 -0.30
CA PHE A 42 4.76 2.77 -1.24
C PHE A 42 5.90 3.50 -1.96
N GLY A 43 6.99 2.83 -2.11
CA GLY A 43 8.17 3.38 -2.75
C GLY A 43 9.26 3.66 -1.73
N SER A 44 10.23 2.81 -1.79
CA SER A 44 11.55 3.07 -1.26
C SER A 44 12.15 4.16 -2.11
N GLU A 45 12.56 5.24 -1.52
CA GLU A 45 13.53 6.09 -2.20
C GLU A 45 14.74 5.21 -2.50
N HIS A 46 15.16 5.14 -3.75
CA HIS A 46 16.41 4.44 -4.08
C HIS A 46 17.52 5.10 -3.30
N PHE A 47 18.00 4.40 -2.29
CA PHE A 47 18.97 4.93 -1.32
C PHE A 47 20.13 5.71 -1.96
N PRO A 48 20.73 5.29 -3.09
CA PRO A 48 21.81 6.07 -3.69
C PRO A 48 21.41 7.45 -4.21
N ALA A 49 20.28 7.55 -4.92
CA ALA A 49 19.82 8.83 -5.44
C ALA A 49 19.39 9.74 -4.29
N TRP A 50 18.64 9.21 -3.34
CA TRP A 50 18.22 9.91 -2.15
C TRP A 50 19.41 10.30 -1.24
N PHE A 51 20.39 9.40 -1.05
CA PHE A 51 21.61 9.68 -0.28
C PHE A 51 22.41 10.82 -0.91
N LEU A 52 22.67 10.74 -2.23
CA LEU A 52 23.42 11.76 -2.95
C LEU A 52 22.70 13.12 -2.93
N GLU A 53 21.38 13.12 -3.07
CA GLU A 53 20.59 14.35 -3.06
C GLU A 53 20.57 15.00 -1.68
N ASN A 54 20.35 14.22 -0.62
CA ASN A 54 20.32 14.75 0.75
C ASN A 54 21.72 15.10 1.28
N PHE A 55 22.75 14.38 0.86
CA PHE A 55 24.14 14.72 1.18
C PHE A 55 24.54 16.06 0.52
N LYS A 56 24.16 16.30 -0.72
CA LYS A 56 24.35 17.57 -1.41
C LYS A 56 23.61 18.72 -0.70
N LYS A 57 22.42 18.48 -0.20
CA LYS A 57 21.58 19.48 0.50
C LYS A 57 21.98 19.67 1.96
N ARG A 58 23.00 18.97 2.49
CA ARG A 58 23.40 18.94 3.91
C ARG A 58 22.25 18.73 4.88
N ASN A 59 21.20 18.04 4.45
CA ASN A 59 20.00 17.83 5.26
C ASN A 59 20.02 16.44 5.91
N LEU A 60 20.87 16.31 6.94
CA LEU A 60 21.01 15.06 7.70
C LEU A 60 19.74 14.70 8.50
N SER A 61 18.88 15.68 8.79
CA SER A 61 17.65 15.43 9.56
C SER A 61 16.65 14.55 8.79
N SER A 62 16.72 14.51 7.46
CA SER A 62 15.90 13.61 6.65
C SER A 62 16.27 12.13 6.81
N TYR A 63 17.50 11.83 7.29
CA TYR A 63 17.95 10.46 7.59
C TYR A 63 17.14 9.80 8.71
N PHE A 64 16.59 10.58 9.63
CA PHE A 64 15.90 10.08 10.81
C PHE A 64 14.37 10.04 10.64
N LYS A 65 13.84 10.32 9.44
CA LYS A 65 12.40 10.29 9.15
C LYS A 65 11.87 8.91 8.77
N PHE A 66 12.51 7.85 9.30
CA PHE A 66 11.96 6.49 9.19
C PHE A 66 10.97 6.22 10.30
N GLY A 67 10.07 5.27 10.02
CA GLY A 67 9.09 4.86 10.99
C GLY A 67 7.74 5.52 10.78
N ILE A 68 7.02 5.71 11.86
CA ILE A 68 5.64 6.20 11.83
C ILE A 68 5.62 7.62 12.37
N HIS A 69 5.11 8.54 11.55
CA HIS A 69 5.01 9.96 11.88
C HIS A 69 3.55 10.39 11.94
N GLN A 70 3.15 10.99 13.03
CA GLN A 70 1.84 11.64 13.12
C GLN A 70 1.84 12.96 12.34
N ARG A 71 0.92 13.12 11.40
CA ARG A 71 0.76 14.33 10.58
C ARG A 71 -0.38 15.23 11.06
N LYS A 72 -1.48 14.62 11.46
CA LYS A 72 -2.68 15.27 12.03
C LYS A 72 -3.17 14.42 13.20
N ASN A 73 -4.21 14.86 13.89
CA ASN A 73 -4.70 14.19 15.10
C ASN A 73 -4.90 12.67 14.92
N ASN A 74 -5.49 12.26 13.79
CA ASN A 74 -5.79 10.85 13.50
C ASN A 74 -5.05 10.32 12.26
N LEU A 75 -4.09 11.08 11.69
CA LEU A 75 -3.37 10.66 10.49
C LEU A 75 -1.91 10.36 10.80
N TYR A 76 -1.52 9.14 10.49
CA TYR A 76 -0.19 8.61 10.68
C TYR A 76 0.38 8.17 9.32
N ILE A 77 1.63 8.51 9.07
CA ILE A 77 2.34 8.15 7.84
C ILE A 77 3.46 7.18 8.20
N GLY A 78 3.37 5.97 7.64
CA GLY A 78 4.42 4.95 7.74
C GLY A 78 5.41 5.08 6.59
N LYS A 79 6.68 5.32 6.91
CA LYS A 79 7.78 5.38 5.93
C LYS A 79 8.74 4.25 6.17
N THR A 80 9.05 3.50 5.11
CA THR A 80 10.04 2.42 5.14
C THR A 80 11.30 2.84 4.38
N LEU A 81 12.46 2.41 4.89
CA LEU A 81 13.71 2.43 4.13
C LEU A 81 13.78 1.22 3.22
N SER A 82 14.20 1.44 1.97
CA SER A 82 14.86 0.37 1.23
C SER A 82 16.23 0.17 1.80
N LEU A 83 16.55 -1.06 2.14
CA LEU A 83 17.92 -1.38 2.54
C LEU A 83 18.83 -1.21 1.31
N PRO A 84 19.79 -0.27 1.34
CA PRO A 84 20.63 0.06 0.17
C PRO A 84 21.49 -1.10 -0.28
N ILE A 85 21.87 -1.96 0.65
CA ILE A 85 22.70 -3.14 0.40
C ILE A 85 21.98 -4.12 -0.52
N ILE A 86 20.65 -4.21 -0.45
CA ILE A 86 19.86 -5.14 -1.25
C ILE A 86 19.71 -4.65 -2.70
N SER A 87 19.69 -3.31 -2.93
CA SER A 87 19.57 -2.75 -4.29
C SER A 87 20.87 -2.88 -5.12
N TYR A 88 22.01 -3.11 -4.50
CA TYR A 88 23.31 -3.30 -5.19
C TYR A 88 23.71 -4.76 -5.37
N LEU A 89 23.10 -5.67 -4.63
CA LEU A 89 23.32 -7.08 -4.86
C LEU A 89 22.52 -7.51 -6.10
N PRO A 90 23.05 -8.39 -6.97
CA PRO A 90 22.29 -8.99 -8.05
C PRO A 90 21.24 -9.98 -7.49
N ILE A 91 20.61 -9.59 -6.40
CA ILE A 91 19.55 -10.33 -5.74
C ILE A 91 18.29 -10.11 -6.56
N ASN A 92 17.66 -11.23 -6.87
CA ASN A 92 16.42 -11.30 -7.61
C ASN A 92 15.44 -10.20 -7.13
N TYR A 93 14.91 -9.36 -8.04
CA TYR A 93 13.94 -8.29 -7.81
C TYR A 93 12.81 -8.73 -6.85
N SER A 94 12.39 -10.00 -6.93
CA SER A 94 11.40 -10.60 -6.04
C SER A 94 11.78 -10.65 -4.56
N LEU A 95 13.08 -10.74 -4.22
CA LEU A 95 13.53 -10.75 -2.82
C LEU A 95 13.50 -9.34 -2.23
N GLN A 96 13.92 -8.33 -3.00
CA GLN A 96 13.88 -6.93 -2.56
C GLN A 96 12.45 -6.47 -2.28
N GLU A 97 11.51 -6.79 -3.19
CA GLU A 97 10.09 -6.50 -2.95
C GLU A 97 9.57 -7.21 -1.70
N ARG A 98 9.89 -8.48 -1.51
CA ARG A 98 9.45 -9.24 -0.33
C ARG A 98 9.89 -8.59 0.98
N TRP A 99 11.12 -8.07 1.06
CA TRP A 99 11.63 -7.37 2.23
C TRP A 99 10.89 -6.05 2.46
N ASP A 100 10.68 -5.25 1.41
CA ASP A 100 10.00 -3.98 1.50
C ASP A 100 8.54 -4.15 1.98
N PHE A 101 7.81 -5.09 1.37
CA PHE A 101 6.46 -5.43 1.82
C PHE A 101 6.43 -5.96 3.26
N TYR A 102 7.39 -6.80 3.65
CA TYR A 102 7.45 -7.31 5.01
C TYR A 102 7.54 -6.19 6.05
N PHE A 103 8.41 -5.20 5.84
CA PHE A 103 8.52 -4.06 6.77
C PHE A 103 7.25 -3.22 6.82
N LYS A 104 6.58 -2.99 5.69
CA LYS A 104 5.30 -2.28 5.63
C LYS A 104 4.22 -3.00 6.44
N ILE A 105 4.13 -4.31 6.31
CA ILE A 105 3.20 -5.11 7.09
C ILE A 105 3.54 -5.08 8.60
N LYS A 106 4.82 -5.10 8.96
CA LYS A 106 5.23 -4.93 10.36
C LYS A 106 4.81 -3.59 10.93
N GLN A 107 4.90 -2.50 10.16
CA GLN A 107 4.41 -1.18 10.57
C GLN A 107 2.89 -1.17 10.75
N ALA A 108 2.14 -1.78 9.81
CA ALA A 108 0.69 -1.91 9.93
C ALA A 108 0.29 -2.65 11.21
N LYS A 109 0.91 -3.80 11.48
CA LYS A 109 0.67 -4.58 12.70
C LYS A 109 1.02 -3.81 13.97
N TRP A 110 2.13 -3.10 13.97
CA TRP A 110 2.50 -2.26 15.11
C TRP A 110 1.42 -1.19 15.39
N PHE A 111 0.89 -0.55 14.34
CA PHE A 111 -0.17 0.43 14.46
C PHE A 111 -1.44 -0.17 15.09
N LEU A 112 -1.89 -1.33 14.60
CA LEU A 112 -3.04 -2.03 15.17
C LEU A 112 -2.83 -2.37 16.64
N THR A 113 -1.65 -2.88 17.00
CA THR A 113 -1.31 -3.21 18.39
C THR A 113 -1.29 -1.96 19.27
N LYS A 114 -0.70 -0.86 18.79
CA LYS A 114 -0.60 0.40 19.54
C LYS A 114 -1.96 0.99 19.90
N TYR A 115 -2.93 0.87 19.02
CA TYR A 115 -4.27 1.42 19.22
C TYR A 115 -5.29 0.42 19.77
N GLY A 116 -4.85 -0.81 20.07
CA GLY A 116 -5.71 -1.86 20.62
C GLY A 116 -6.88 -2.23 19.70
N VAL A 117 -6.66 -2.16 18.38
CA VAL A 117 -7.71 -2.24 17.38
C VAL A 117 -8.09 -3.69 17.11
N GLU A 118 -9.36 -4.04 17.29
CA GLU A 118 -9.89 -5.37 16.97
C GLU A 118 -10.53 -5.43 15.58
N HIS A 119 -11.12 -4.33 15.12
CA HIS A 119 -11.85 -4.24 13.83
C HIS A 119 -11.29 -3.10 12.97
N SER A 120 -10.47 -3.43 11.98
CA SER A 120 -9.85 -2.47 11.08
C SER A 120 -10.25 -2.71 9.62
N ILE A 121 -10.15 -1.66 8.81
CA ILE A 121 -10.13 -1.77 7.36
C ILE A 121 -8.69 -1.76 6.88
N ILE A 122 -8.31 -2.74 6.09
CA ILE A 122 -7.06 -2.74 5.33
C ILE A 122 -7.40 -2.34 3.90
N TRP A 123 -7.12 -1.09 3.56
CA TRP A 123 -7.37 -0.50 2.25
C TRP A 123 -6.15 -0.64 1.36
N VAL A 124 -6.25 -1.43 0.31
CA VAL A 124 -5.14 -1.87 -0.51
C VAL A 124 -5.25 -1.30 -1.91
N TYR A 125 -4.17 -0.68 -2.39
CA TYR A 125 -4.07 -0.17 -3.77
C TYR A 125 -3.17 -1.03 -4.66
N HIS A 126 -2.16 -1.67 -4.12
CA HIS A 126 -1.16 -2.37 -4.93
C HIS A 126 -1.22 -3.90 -4.73
N PRO A 127 -1.32 -4.69 -5.83
CA PRO A 127 -1.43 -6.15 -5.75
C PRO A 127 -0.28 -6.86 -5.04
N GLY A 128 0.90 -6.27 -5.01
CA GLY A 128 2.06 -6.83 -4.31
C GLY A 128 1.84 -7.09 -2.81
N PHE A 129 0.85 -6.45 -2.19
CA PHE A 129 0.49 -6.72 -0.78
C PHE A 129 -0.28 -8.04 -0.57
N ALA A 130 -0.85 -8.64 -1.62
CA ALA A 130 -1.72 -9.82 -1.51
C ALA A 130 -1.17 -10.96 -0.64
N PRO A 131 0.13 -11.37 -0.74
CA PRO A 131 0.67 -12.48 0.06
C PRO A 131 0.61 -12.26 1.57
N TYR A 132 0.53 -11.01 1.99
CA TYR A 132 0.62 -10.62 3.40
C TYR A 132 -0.74 -10.36 4.05
N LEU A 133 -1.81 -10.26 3.26
CA LEU A 133 -3.15 -9.91 3.76
C LEU A 133 -3.74 -10.98 4.68
N LYS A 134 -3.36 -12.24 4.49
CA LYS A 134 -3.73 -13.34 5.38
C LYS A 134 -3.33 -13.13 6.85
N GLU A 135 -2.43 -12.17 7.11
CA GLU A 135 -2.00 -11.83 8.46
C GLU A 135 -2.98 -10.90 9.19
N PHE A 136 -4.00 -10.38 8.49
CA PHE A 136 -5.03 -9.47 9.00
C PHE A 136 -6.39 -10.17 9.12
N THR A 137 -6.45 -11.30 9.82
CA THR A 137 -7.63 -12.20 9.86
C THR A 137 -8.90 -11.62 10.50
N ARG A 138 -8.78 -10.50 11.22
CA ARG A 138 -9.90 -9.81 11.87
C ARG A 138 -10.26 -8.49 11.20
N SER A 139 -9.66 -8.19 10.07
CA SER A 139 -9.84 -6.93 9.36
C SER A 139 -10.67 -7.15 8.10
N LEU A 140 -11.46 -6.14 7.75
CA LEU A 140 -12.11 -6.06 6.45
C LEU A 140 -11.08 -5.61 5.40
N ILE A 141 -10.94 -6.37 4.33
CA ILE A 141 -9.99 -6.06 3.26
C ILE A 141 -10.71 -5.40 2.09
N VAL A 142 -10.31 -4.18 1.78
CA VAL A 142 -10.82 -3.40 0.65
C VAL A 142 -9.74 -3.28 -0.41
N TYR A 143 -10.00 -3.76 -1.61
CA TYR A 143 -9.16 -3.50 -2.78
C TYR A 143 -9.72 -2.32 -3.57
N ASP A 144 -8.96 -1.25 -3.69
CA ASP A 144 -9.29 -0.09 -4.52
C ASP A 144 -8.51 -0.20 -5.83
N CYS A 145 -9.16 -0.78 -6.84
CA CYS A 145 -8.62 -1.07 -8.17
C CYS A 145 -8.72 0.18 -9.04
N VAL A 146 -7.69 1.03 -8.98
CA VAL A 146 -7.63 2.30 -9.73
C VAL A 146 -6.89 2.18 -11.06
N ASP A 147 -6.07 1.13 -11.20
CA ASP A 147 -5.18 0.94 -12.35
C ASP A 147 -5.16 -0.53 -12.80
N ASP A 148 -4.98 -0.77 -14.10
CA ASP A 148 -4.60 -2.08 -14.65
C ASP A 148 -3.07 -2.22 -14.62
N TYR A 149 -2.54 -2.70 -13.51
CA TYR A 149 -1.09 -2.83 -13.31
C TYR A 149 -0.41 -3.69 -14.37
N ALA A 150 -1.10 -4.70 -14.92
CA ALA A 150 -0.52 -5.58 -15.93
C ALA A 150 -0.22 -4.87 -17.26
N THR A 151 -0.84 -3.71 -17.50
CA THR A 151 -0.63 -2.89 -18.70
C THR A 151 0.50 -1.87 -18.53
N PHE A 152 0.98 -1.62 -17.32
CA PHE A 152 2.06 -0.68 -17.08
C PHE A 152 3.35 -1.09 -17.80
N PRO A 153 4.12 -0.15 -18.37
CA PRO A 153 5.30 -0.47 -19.16
C PRO A 153 6.33 -1.35 -18.45
N GLU A 154 6.52 -1.18 -17.15
CA GLU A 154 7.44 -1.96 -16.33
C GLU A 154 7.04 -3.44 -16.23
N TYR A 155 5.74 -3.74 -16.17
CA TYR A 155 5.23 -5.10 -16.16
C TYR A 155 5.04 -5.66 -17.58
N ASN A 156 4.50 -4.85 -18.50
CA ASN A 156 4.13 -5.31 -19.84
C ASN A 156 5.34 -5.71 -20.70
N LYS A 157 6.50 -5.08 -20.50
CA LYS A 157 7.76 -5.40 -21.22
C LYS A 157 8.41 -6.70 -20.77
N ASN A 158 8.00 -7.26 -19.62
CA ASN A 158 8.58 -8.47 -19.06
C ASN A 158 7.49 -9.49 -18.71
N GLN A 159 7.41 -10.56 -19.49
CA GLN A 159 6.39 -11.62 -19.32
C GLN A 159 6.34 -12.21 -17.90
N LYS A 160 7.51 -12.37 -17.26
CA LYS A 160 7.56 -12.89 -15.88
C LYS A 160 6.98 -11.91 -14.87
N LEU A 161 7.30 -10.62 -15.02
CA LEU A 161 6.74 -9.58 -14.15
C LEU A 161 5.25 -9.37 -14.42
N LYS A 162 4.81 -9.41 -15.68
CA LYS A 162 3.41 -9.34 -16.04
C LYS A 162 2.61 -10.48 -15.40
N LYS A 163 3.10 -11.71 -15.55
CA LYS A 163 2.48 -12.87 -14.91
C LYS A 163 2.45 -12.71 -13.38
N TRP A 164 3.56 -12.27 -12.78
CA TRP A 164 3.66 -12.08 -11.35
C TRP A 164 2.62 -11.07 -10.83
N ILE A 165 2.48 -9.87 -11.45
CA ILE A 165 1.51 -8.86 -11.00
C ILE A 165 0.06 -9.33 -11.19
N THR A 166 -0.23 -10.04 -12.32
CA THR A 166 -1.55 -10.61 -12.58
C THR A 166 -1.92 -11.68 -11.55
N ASP A 167 -0.99 -12.58 -11.21
CA ASP A 167 -1.21 -13.62 -10.19
C ASP A 167 -1.44 -12.97 -8.80
N LYS A 168 -0.72 -11.87 -8.49
CA LYS A 168 -0.91 -11.11 -7.24
C LYS A 168 -2.24 -10.38 -7.18
N GLU A 169 -2.67 -9.80 -8.29
CA GLU A 169 -3.97 -9.15 -8.35
C GLU A 169 -5.12 -10.15 -8.17
N LYS A 170 -5.04 -11.31 -8.84
CA LYS A 170 -6.01 -12.38 -8.62
C LYS A 170 -6.06 -12.81 -7.15
N GLN A 171 -4.90 -12.98 -6.52
CA GLN A 171 -4.81 -13.30 -5.09
C GLN A 171 -5.40 -12.19 -4.21
N LEU A 172 -5.15 -10.91 -4.54
CA LEU A 172 -5.73 -9.76 -3.85
C LEU A 172 -7.25 -9.77 -3.94
N CYS A 173 -7.80 -9.94 -5.15
CA CYS A 173 -9.23 -10.05 -5.35
C CYS A 173 -9.86 -11.19 -4.54
N GLN A 174 -9.19 -12.35 -4.44
CA GLN A 174 -9.67 -13.47 -3.62
C GLN A 174 -9.76 -13.14 -2.13
N TYR A 175 -8.77 -12.42 -1.61
CA TYR A 175 -8.73 -12.04 -0.18
C TYR A 175 -9.61 -10.84 0.16
N SER A 176 -9.96 -10.01 -0.82
CA SER A 176 -10.75 -8.81 -0.57
C SER A 176 -12.20 -9.15 -0.27
N ASP A 177 -12.77 -8.46 0.71
CA ASP A 177 -14.19 -8.48 1.03
C ASP A 177 -14.96 -7.53 0.11
N ILE A 178 -14.32 -6.42 -0.30
CA ILE A 178 -14.87 -5.40 -1.20
C ILE A 178 -13.81 -5.03 -2.25
N ILE A 179 -14.25 -4.88 -3.50
CA ILE A 179 -13.43 -4.41 -4.62
C ILE A 179 -14.10 -3.15 -5.19
N PHE A 180 -13.45 -2.00 -5.05
CA PHE A 180 -13.84 -0.79 -5.75
C PHE A 180 -13.10 -0.66 -7.08
N THR A 181 -13.78 -0.11 -8.08
CA THR A 181 -13.21 0.15 -9.40
C THR A 181 -13.57 1.56 -9.86
N THR A 182 -12.64 2.26 -10.47
CA THR A 182 -12.77 3.68 -10.85
C THR A 182 -13.07 3.91 -12.33
N SER A 183 -13.23 2.84 -13.11
CA SER A 183 -13.61 2.93 -14.52
C SER A 183 -14.53 1.78 -14.92
N PRO A 184 -15.41 1.99 -15.93
CA PRO A 184 -16.28 0.92 -16.46
C PRO A 184 -15.48 -0.31 -16.91
N TYR A 185 -14.33 -0.10 -17.58
CA TYR A 185 -13.46 -1.18 -18.04
C TYR A 185 -12.98 -2.06 -16.88
N LEU A 186 -12.46 -1.46 -15.80
CA LEU A 186 -12.01 -2.20 -14.62
C LEU A 186 -13.19 -2.89 -13.92
N PHE A 187 -14.34 -2.20 -13.88
CA PHE A 187 -15.55 -2.78 -13.30
C PHE A 187 -15.99 -4.03 -14.04
N ASP A 188 -16.10 -3.98 -15.37
CA ASP A 188 -16.53 -5.12 -16.18
C ASP A 188 -15.63 -6.34 -15.95
N ILE A 189 -14.32 -6.14 -15.90
CA ILE A 189 -13.34 -7.21 -15.63
C ILE A 189 -13.55 -7.80 -14.22
N LYS A 190 -13.58 -6.93 -13.19
CA LYS A 190 -13.66 -7.43 -11.80
C LYS A 190 -15.02 -8.01 -11.48
N HIS A 191 -16.10 -7.39 -11.97
CA HIS A 191 -17.47 -7.86 -11.75
C HIS A 191 -17.75 -9.19 -12.45
N SER A 192 -17.14 -9.47 -13.60
CA SER A 192 -17.29 -10.77 -14.28
C SER A 192 -16.74 -11.94 -13.46
N GLU A 193 -15.68 -11.72 -12.66
CA GLU A 193 -15.06 -12.75 -11.83
C GLU A 193 -15.54 -12.73 -10.37
N TYR A 194 -15.93 -11.54 -9.86
CA TYR A 194 -16.30 -11.31 -8.44
C TYR A 194 -17.56 -10.42 -8.33
N PRO A 195 -18.72 -10.86 -8.85
CA PRO A 195 -19.93 -10.02 -8.94
C PRO A 195 -20.49 -9.59 -7.58
N GLU A 196 -20.34 -10.44 -6.56
CA GLU A 196 -20.88 -10.20 -5.21
C GLU A 196 -20.15 -9.14 -4.40
N LYS A 197 -18.95 -8.73 -4.81
CA LYS A 197 -18.08 -7.81 -4.05
C LYS A 197 -17.43 -6.71 -4.88
N SER A 198 -17.74 -6.60 -6.16
CA SER A 198 -17.21 -5.56 -7.05
C SER A 198 -18.21 -4.42 -7.23
N TYR A 199 -17.74 -3.20 -6.99
CA TYR A 199 -18.54 -1.98 -7.04
C TYR A 199 -17.84 -0.92 -7.89
N TYR A 200 -18.60 -0.26 -8.76
CA TYR A 200 -18.15 0.91 -9.51
C TYR A 200 -18.38 2.17 -8.70
N VAL A 201 -17.37 3.04 -8.57
CA VAL A 201 -17.38 4.27 -7.77
C VAL A 201 -16.80 5.46 -8.52
#